data_9658266420645622c9e91a5c8f92fa7e
#
_entry.id   9658266420645622c9e91a5c8f92fa7e
#
_cell.length_a   1.000
_cell.length_b   1.000
_cell.length_c   1.000
_cell.angle_alpha   90.00
_cell.angle_beta   90.00
_cell.angle_gamma   90.00
#
_symmetry.space_group_name_H-M   'P 1'
#
loop_
_entity.id
_entity.type
_entity.pdbx_description
1 polymer ?
#
loop_
_entity_poly.entity_id
_entity_poly.type
_entity_poly.pdbx_seq_one_letter_code
_entity_poly.pdbx_strand_id
1 'polypeptide(L)'
;EFKRNDKLNATIQNFHHRVEGDNKEIESAIRQYEMYLRYFSKMLKYTGFPYYYHTIGSAFAVSANAYVRVGGMGRQQGGEDFYFLQKVFQLGHIRELHQTYVYPMARFSDRVPFGTGPALEKILDEPDRKIKVYSKASFYHLSSLFNIKDRLFKKNEDEMVDLLTQLHPALQNFLKEVNFIDSLNDCNNNSSNLNSYTKRFFHHFNTFKIIKYLNYVHPSPFLFETLQ
;
A
#
# COMPACT_ATOMS: atom_id res chain seq x y z
N GLU A 1 -1.12 23.86 7.01
CA GLU A 1 -1.36 23.40 5.65
C GLU A 1 -2.83 23.52 5.27
N PHE A 2 -3.79 22.96 6.05
CA PHE A 2 -5.23 23.00 5.73
C PHE A 2 -5.81 24.43 5.65
N LYS A 3 -5.31 25.37 6.46
CA LYS A 3 -5.70 26.79 6.37
C LYS A 3 -5.22 27.47 5.08
N ARG A 4 -4.15 26.95 4.44
CA ARG A 4 -3.57 27.48 3.20
C ARG A 4 -4.14 26.85 1.95
N ASN A 5 -4.71 25.65 2.07
CA ASN A 5 -5.28 24.89 0.97
C ASN A 5 -6.53 24.13 1.45
N ASP A 6 -7.68 24.70 1.19
CA ASP A 6 -9.00 24.17 1.54
C ASP A 6 -9.35 22.84 0.80
N LYS A 7 -8.68 22.57 -0.33
CA LYS A 7 -8.85 21.32 -1.09
C LYS A 7 -8.06 20.15 -0.51
N LEU A 8 -7.13 20.40 0.44
CA LEU A 8 -6.29 19.38 1.01
C LEU A 8 -7.09 18.41 1.88
N ASN A 9 -7.07 17.14 1.55
CA ASN A 9 -7.80 16.09 2.29
C ASN A 9 -6.97 15.51 3.43
N ALA A 10 -5.66 15.26 3.20
CA ALA A 10 -4.77 14.77 4.25
C ALA A 10 -3.33 15.21 4.05
N THR A 11 -2.57 15.16 5.14
CA THR A 11 -1.11 15.27 5.14
C THR A 11 -0.51 14.01 5.76
N ILE A 12 0.62 13.58 5.20
CA ILE A 12 1.41 12.44 5.67
C ILE A 12 2.76 12.98 6.13
N GLN A 13 3.10 12.75 7.40
CA GLN A 13 4.34 13.21 8.01
C GLN A 13 5.40 12.12 7.92
N ASN A 14 6.67 12.50 7.95
CA ASN A 14 7.75 11.57 8.18
C ASN A 14 7.68 10.98 9.60
N PHE A 15 8.27 9.83 9.78
CA PHE A 15 8.31 9.16 11.07
C PHE A 15 9.71 8.61 11.36
N HIS A 16 10.04 8.52 12.64
CA HIS A 16 11.24 7.90 13.14
C HIS A 16 10.97 7.39 14.56
N HIS A 17 10.98 6.07 14.75
CA HIS A 17 10.65 5.51 16.05
C HIS A 17 11.75 5.81 17.09
N ARG A 18 11.31 6.07 18.30
CA ARG A 18 12.18 6.14 19.48
C ARG A 18 12.20 4.79 20.18
N VAL A 19 13.34 4.46 20.75
CA VAL A 19 13.53 3.30 21.62
C VAL A 19 13.66 3.80 23.04
N GLU A 20 12.99 3.15 23.98
CA GLU A 20 13.13 3.45 25.41
C GLU A 20 14.31 2.67 25.96
N GLY A 21 15.18 3.36 26.67
CA GLY A 21 16.42 2.79 27.23
C GLY A 21 17.47 2.48 26.14
N ASP A 22 18.50 1.74 26.54
CA ASP A 22 19.63 1.34 25.68
C ASP A 22 19.45 -0.13 25.23
N ASN A 23 18.40 -0.39 24.46
CA ASN A 23 18.12 -1.72 23.90
C ASN A 23 18.48 -1.78 22.42
N LYS A 24 19.71 -2.18 22.13
CA LYS A 24 20.27 -2.27 20.76
C LYS A 24 19.54 -3.27 19.86
N GLU A 25 18.96 -4.32 20.43
CA GLU A 25 18.21 -5.32 19.63
C GLU A 25 16.89 -4.71 19.12
N ILE A 26 16.14 -4.06 20.01
CA ILE A 26 14.91 -3.34 19.62
C ILE A 26 15.26 -2.21 18.65
N GLU A 27 16.34 -1.48 18.88
CA GLU A 27 16.78 -0.42 17.97
C GLU A 27 17.09 -0.97 16.58
N SER A 28 17.85 -2.05 16.48
CA SER A 28 18.14 -2.71 15.19
C SER A 28 16.87 -3.18 14.50
N ALA A 29 15.96 -3.85 15.22
CA ALA A 29 14.72 -4.36 14.66
C ALA A 29 13.80 -3.24 14.16
N ILE A 30 13.63 -2.15 14.94
CA ILE A 30 12.76 -1.04 14.53
C ILE A 30 13.31 -0.29 13.32
N ARG A 31 14.66 -0.16 13.19
CA ARG A 31 15.26 0.43 11.98
C ARG A 31 14.97 -0.39 10.73
N GLN A 32 15.04 -1.71 10.84
CA GLN A 32 14.68 -2.61 9.74
C GLN A 32 13.21 -2.51 9.37
N TYR A 33 12.32 -2.46 10.37
CA TYR A 33 10.88 -2.25 10.12
C TYR A 33 10.59 -0.90 9.44
N GLU A 34 11.24 0.18 9.88
CA GLU A 34 11.16 1.48 9.20
C GLU A 34 11.65 1.41 7.75
N MET A 35 12.76 0.70 7.48
CA MET A 35 13.24 0.49 6.11
C MET A 35 12.22 -0.28 5.28
N TYR A 36 11.60 -1.32 5.83
CA TYR A 36 10.52 -2.06 5.15
C TYR A 36 9.36 -1.15 4.77
N LEU A 37 8.86 -0.33 5.69
CA LEU A 37 7.73 0.57 5.43
C LEU A 37 8.06 1.58 4.32
N ARG A 38 9.28 2.13 4.34
CA ARG A 38 9.75 3.04 3.30
C ARG A 38 9.98 2.32 1.96
N TYR A 39 10.55 1.12 2.00
CA TYR A 39 10.71 0.26 0.83
C TYR A 39 9.38 -0.02 0.16
N PHE A 40 8.39 -0.50 0.93
CA PHE A 40 7.06 -0.83 0.42
C PHE A 40 6.39 0.38 -0.24
N SER A 41 6.40 1.53 0.44
CA SER A 41 5.85 2.79 -0.09
C SER A 41 6.56 3.24 -1.38
N LYS A 42 7.90 3.15 -1.42
CA LYS A 42 8.69 3.48 -2.62
C LYS A 42 8.40 2.52 -3.78
N MET A 43 8.27 1.23 -3.50
CA MET A 43 7.96 0.24 -4.52
C MET A 43 6.54 0.43 -5.06
N LEU A 44 5.55 0.74 -4.22
CA LEU A 44 4.22 1.12 -4.68
C LEU A 44 4.26 2.36 -5.59
N LYS A 45 4.98 3.40 -5.19
CA LYS A 45 5.17 4.61 -6.02
C LYS A 45 5.81 4.29 -7.36
N TYR A 46 6.83 3.44 -7.36
CA TYR A 46 7.52 2.98 -8.58
C TYR A 46 6.56 2.28 -9.55
N THR A 47 5.59 1.50 -9.06
CA THR A 47 4.60 0.83 -9.93
C THR A 47 3.64 1.79 -10.62
N GLY A 48 3.62 3.07 -10.26
CA GLY A 48 2.61 4.03 -10.70
C GLY A 48 1.30 3.95 -9.90
N PHE A 49 1.27 3.23 -8.77
CA PHE A 49 0.09 3.19 -7.90
C PHE A 49 -0.13 4.54 -7.22
N PRO A 50 -1.32 5.16 -7.32
CA PRO A 50 -1.52 6.53 -6.86
C PRO A 50 -1.61 6.68 -5.33
N TYR A 51 -1.86 5.58 -4.60
CA TYR A 51 -2.13 5.59 -3.15
C TYR A 51 -0.97 4.94 -2.36
N TYR A 52 0.25 5.31 -2.70
CA TYR A 52 1.51 4.71 -2.20
C TYR A 52 1.93 5.18 -0.80
N TYR A 53 1.18 6.05 -0.17
CA TYR A 53 1.54 6.65 1.12
C TYR A 53 1.57 5.60 2.24
N HIS A 54 2.47 5.80 3.22
CA HIS A 54 2.46 4.98 4.41
C HIS A 54 1.19 5.24 5.26
N THR A 55 0.84 4.27 6.09
CA THR A 55 -0.39 4.28 6.90
C THR A 55 -0.10 4.20 8.40
N ILE A 56 0.99 4.82 8.85
CA ILE A 56 1.33 4.85 10.28
C ILE A 56 0.34 5.76 10.99
N GLY A 57 -0.40 5.18 11.94
CA GLY A 57 -1.55 5.78 12.60
C GLY A 57 -1.27 7.07 13.37
N SER A 58 -0.02 7.31 13.78
CA SER A 58 0.39 8.55 14.45
C SER A 58 0.96 9.61 13.50
N ALA A 59 1.21 9.28 12.22
CA ALA A 59 1.96 10.13 11.30
C ALA A 59 1.11 10.65 10.13
N PHE A 60 -0.12 11.05 10.40
CA PHE A 60 -1.00 11.72 9.44
C PHE A 60 -1.90 12.75 10.11
N ALA A 61 -2.43 13.66 9.30
CA ALA A 61 -3.56 14.51 9.68
C ALA A 61 -4.57 14.55 8.52
N VAL A 62 -5.86 14.63 8.84
CA VAL A 62 -6.97 14.61 7.89
C VAL A 62 -7.87 15.81 8.13
N SER A 63 -8.38 16.45 7.08
CA SER A 63 -9.36 17.51 7.20
C SER A 63 -10.69 16.97 7.74
N ALA A 64 -11.44 17.77 8.50
CA ALA A 64 -12.75 17.38 9.01
C ALA A 64 -13.70 16.96 7.87
N ASN A 65 -13.65 17.67 6.74
CA ASN A 65 -14.45 17.33 5.55
C ASN A 65 -14.10 15.92 5.02
N ALA A 66 -12.81 15.62 4.82
CA ALA A 66 -12.39 14.31 4.35
C ALA A 66 -12.76 13.21 5.35
N TYR A 67 -12.62 13.45 6.65
CA TYR A 67 -13.01 12.51 7.71
C TYR A 67 -14.50 12.13 7.61
N VAL A 68 -15.38 13.12 7.47
CA VAL A 68 -16.83 12.90 7.34
C VAL A 68 -17.17 12.17 6.04
N ARG A 69 -16.54 12.58 4.92
CA ARG A 69 -16.80 11.99 3.58
C ARG A 69 -16.49 10.49 3.50
N VAL A 70 -15.52 10.01 4.25
CA VAL A 70 -15.16 8.58 4.27
C VAL A 70 -15.90 7.78 5.35
N GLY A 71 -16.79 8.42 6.10
CA GLY A 71 -17.56 7.80 7.18
C GLY A 71 -16.80 7.64 8.50
N GLY A 72 -15.73 8.44 8.69
CA GLY A 72 -14.90 8.39 9.89
C GLY A 72 -13.99 7.14 9.99
N MET A 73 -13.27 7.07 11.10
CA MET A 73 -12.42 5.92 11.42
C MET A 73 -13.26 4.79 12.02
N GLY A 74 -13.04 3.56 11.56
CA GLY A 74 -13.74 2.37 12.05
C GLY A 74 -13.38 2.04 13.52
N ARG A 75 -14.21 1.22 14.15
CA ARG A 75 -14.03 0.74 15.55
C ARG A 75 -13.31 -0.63 15.63
N GLN A 76 -12.52 -0.98 14.64
CA GLN A 76 -11.76 -2.23 14.64
C GLN A 76 -10.68 -2.19 15.72
N GLN A 77 -10.36 -3.36 16.29
CA GLN A 77 -9.33 -3.47 17.33
C GLN A 77 -7.91 -3.17 16.83
N GLY A 78 -7.71 -3.12 15.50
CA GLY A 78 -6.43 -2.78 14.89
C GLY A 78 -6.52 -2.61 13.39
N GLY A 79 -5.59 -1.83 12.81
CA GLY A 79 -5.58 -1.45 11.40
C GLY A 79 -6.66 -0.47 11.00
N GLU A 80 -7.38 0.09 11.97
CA GLU A 80 -8.38 1.13 11.73
C GLU A 80 -7.80 2.31 10.96
N ASP A 81 -6.56 2.68 11.25
CA ASP A 81 -5.79 3.70 10.55
C ASP A 81 -5.50 3.31 9.10
N PHE A 82 -5.08 2.07 8.86
CA PHE A 82 -4.85 1.56 7.51
C PHE A 82 -6.13 1.59 6.66
N TYR A 83 -7.22 1.00 7.14
CA TYR A 83 -8.50 1.00 6.42
C TYR A 83 -9.05 2.40 6.20
N PHE A 84 -8.92 3.26 7.18
CA PHE A 84 -9.35 4.66 7.11
C PHE A 84 -8.55 5.43 6.06
N LEU A 85 -7.23 5.35 6.11
CA LEU A 85 -6.36 6.06 5.18
C LEU A 85 -6.50 5.57 3.74
N GLN A 86 -6.75 4.27 3.51
CA GLN A 86 -7.05 3.76 2.17
C GLN A 86 -8.28 4.43 1.55
N LYS A 87 -9.30 4.76 2.34
CA LYS A 87 -10.47 5.54 1.87
C LYS A 87 -10.12 7.00 1.64
N VAL A 88 -9.36 7.62 2.55
CA VAL A 88 -8.94 9.02 2.44
C VAL A 88 -8.07 9.26 1.22
N PHE A 89 -7.13 8.36 0.92
CA PHE A 89 -6.24 8.48 -0.24
C PHE A 89 -7.01 8.50 -1.57
N GLN A 90 -8.11 7.76 -1.66
CA GLN A 90 -8.96 7.76 -2.85
C GLN A 90 -9.68 9.11 -3.10
N LEU A 91 -9.81 9.96 -2.08
CA LEU A 91 -10.31 11.33 -2.27
C LEU A 91 -9.31 12.21 -3.02
N GLY A 92 -8.04 11.83 -3.10
CA GLY A 92 -6.95 12.63 -3.65
C GLY A 92 -6.55 13.81 -2.77
N HIS A 93 -5.75 14.74 -3.33
CA HIS A 93 -5.25 15.93 -2.62
C HIS A 93 -4.55 15.59 -1.31
N ILE A 94 -3.63 14.64 -1.35
CA ILE A 94 -2.76 14.23 -0.24
C ILE A 94 -1.40 14.95 -0.40
N ARG A 95 -0.84 15.42 0.71
CA ARG A 95 0.47 16.08 0.73
C ARG A 95 1.43 15.41 1.71
N GLU A 96 2.60 15.02 1.22
CA GLU A 96 3.71 14.57 2.06
C GLU A 96 4.44 15.78 2.68
N LEU A 97 4.66 15.75 3.99
CA LEU A 97 5.38 16.79 4.74
C LEU A 97 6.76 16.25 5.13
N HIS A 98 7.73 16.43 4.24
CA HIS A 98 9.07 15.86 4.42
C HIS A 98 9.90 16.51 5.54
N GLN A 99 9.53 17.70 5.98
CA GLN A 99 10.24 18.42 7.06
C GLN A 99 9.62 18.20 8.44
N THR A 100 8.46 17.53 8.51
CA THR A 100 7.75 17.27 9.77
C THR A 100 7.90 15.81 10.14
N TYR A 101 8.37 15.55 11.36
CA TYR A 101 8.59 14.21 11.89
C TYR A 101 7.68 13.92 13.07
N VAL A 102 7.15 12.72 13.11
CA VAL A 102 6.51 12.11 14.27
C VAL A 102 7.43 11.02 14.81
N TYR A 103 7.48 10.89 16.12
CA TYR A 103 8.38 9.96 16.80
C TYR A 103 7.59 8.92 17.60
N PRO A 104 7.03 7.89 16.95
CA PRO A 104 6.34 6.82 17.66
C PRO A 104 7.31 6.05 18.55
N MET A 105 6.82 5.50 19.67
CA MET A 105 7.62 4.62 20.51
C MET A 105 7.67 3.22 19.91
N ALA A 106 8.88 2.67 19.81
CA ALA A 106 9.09 1.27 19.49
C ALA A 106 8.81 0.44 20.76
N ARG A 107 7.70 -0.31 20.76
CA ARG A 107 7.32 -1.16 21.89
C ARG A 107 6.66 -2.44 21.40
N PHE A 108 6.85 -3.51 22.15
CA PHE A 108 6.08 -4.73 21.99
C PHE A 108 4.60 -4.48 22.31
N SER A 109 3.72 -5.16 21.63
CA SER A 109 2.28 -5.08 21.86
C SER A 109 1.60 -6.27 21.22
N ASP A 110 0.94 -7.04 22.03
CA ASP A 110 0.07 -8.18 21.70
C ASP A 110 -1.40 -7.78 21.46
N ARG A 111 -1.67 -6.46 21.55
CA ARG A 111 -3.05 -5.94 21.38
C ARG A 111 -3.61 -6.17 19.98
N VAL A 112 -2.75 -6.23 18.96
CA VAL A 112 -3.15 -6.39 17.55
C VAL A 112 -2.14 -7.29 16.81
N PRO A 113 -2.58 -8.10 15.83
CA PRO A 113 -1.72 -9.09 15.15
C PRO A 113 -0.78 -8.49 14.10
N PHE A 114 -0.72 -7.19 13.97
CA PHE A 114 0.13 -6.46 13.00
C PHE A 114 0.53 -5.08 13.54
N GLY A 115 1.44 -4.41 12.83
CA GLY A 115 2.00 -3.13 13.23
C GLY A 115 3.38 -3.27 13.88
N THR A 116 3.80 -2.25 14.62
CA THR A 116 5.17 -2.15 15.16
C THR A 116 5.51 -3.30 16.11
N GLY A 117 4.64 -3.64 17.07
CA GLY A 117 4.90 -4.70 18.05
C GLY A 117 5.15 -6.06 17.40
N PRO A 118 4.18 -6.65 16.69
CA PRO A 118 4.36 -7.93 15.99
C PRO A 118 5.48 -7.93 14.94
N ALA A 119 5.77 -6.79 14.33
CA ALA A 119 6.90 -6.69 13.40
C ALA A 119 8.25 -6.81 14.11
N LEU A 120 8.40 -6.20 15.30
CA LEU A 120 9.59 -6.34 16.14
C LEU A 120 9.78 -7.79 16.58
N GLU A 121 8.75 -8.44 17.11
CA GLU A 121 8.77 -9.85 17.52
C GLU A 121 9.22 -10.73 16.35
N LYS A 122 8.57 -10.59 15.20
CA LYS A 122 8.90 -11.37 14.00
C LYS A 122 10.37 -11.21 13.57
N ILE A 123 10.93 -9.99 13.62
CA ILE A 123 12.33 -9.74 13.24
C ILE A 123 13.27 -10.37 14.24
N LEU A 124 12.96 -10.30 15.53
CA LEU A 124 13.81 -10.86 16.59
C LEU A 124 13.77 -12.39 16.64
N ASP A 125 12.66 -12.99 16.22
CA ASP A 125 12.49 -14.45 16.14
C ASP A 125 13.14 -15.07 14.89
N GLU A 126 13.42 -14.28 13.84
CA GLU A 126 14.12 -14.79 12.65
C GLU A 126 15.57 -15.14 13.02
N PRO A 127 16.11 -16.30 12.53
CA PRO A 127 17.47 -16.75 12.89
C PRO A 127 18.57 -15.77 12.53
N ASP A 128 18.42 -15.04 11.43
CA ASP A 128 19.36 -14.02 10.96
C ASP A 128 18.99 -12.61 11.43
N ARG A 129 17.89 -12.47 12.18
CA ARG A 129 17.34 -11.21 12.68
C ARG A 129 17.17 -10.15 11.59
N LYS A 130 16.81 -10.59 10.37
CA LYS A 130 16.63 -9.72 9.22
C LYS A 130 15.19 -9.72 8.75
N ILE A 131 14.69 -8.53 8.41
CA ILE A 131 13.36 -8.40 7.82
C ILE A 131 13.37 -8.90 6.38
N LYS A 132 12.40 -9.75 6.08
CA LYS A 132 12.12 -10.20 4.71
C LYS A 132 11.14 -9.25 4.05
N VAL A 133 11.46 -8.85 2.82
CA VAL A 133 10.64 -7.95 2.00
C VAL A 133 10.22 -8.65 0.72
N TYR A 134 9.10 -8.22 0.14
CA TYR A 134 8.70 -8.68 -1.20
C TYR A 134 9.76 -8.30 -2.24
N SER A 135 10.01 -9.19 -3.19
CA SER A 135 11.04 -8.95 -4.20
C SER A 135 10.70 -7.77 -5.10
N LYS A 136 11.73 -7.04 -5.56
CA LYS A 136 11.57 -5.96 -6.54
C LYS A 136 10.93 -6.45 -7.84
N ALA A 137 11.24 -7.69 -8.25
CA ALA A 137 10.69 -8.29 -9.47
C ALA A 137 9.16 -8.35 -9.44
N SER A 138 8.54 -8.69 -8.29
CA SER A 138 7.09 -8.72 -8.17
C SER A 138 6.44 -7.35 -8.41
N PHE A 139 7.07 -6.28 -7.94
CA PHE A 139 6.60 -4.91 -8.20
C PHE A 139 6.83 -4.48 -9.66
N TYR A 140 7.91 -4.92 -10.32
CA TYR A 140 8.13 -4.64 -11.74
C TYR A 140 7.04 -5.25 -12.61
N HIS A 141 6.64 -6.49 -12.31
CA HIS A 141 5.53 -7.12 -13.02
C HIS A 141 4.19 -6.44 -12.72
N LEU A 142 3.97 -5.98 -11.49
CA LEU A 142 2.79 -5.18 -11.15
C LEU A 142 2.77 -3.85 -11.91
N SER A 143 3.93 -3.18 -12.05
CA SER A 143 4.07 -1.97 -12.86
C SER A 143 3.65 -2.19 -14.31
N SER A 144 3.95 -3.36 -14.88
CA SER A 144 3.54 -3.69 -16.25
C SER A 144 2.02 -3.67 -16.43
N LEU A 145 1.24 -4.16 -15.45
CA LEU A 145 -0.21 -4.06 -15.47
C LEU A 145 -0.68 -2.59 -15.42
N PHE A 146 -0.10 -1.79 -14.52
CA PHE A 146 -0.50 -0.39 -14.38
C PHE A 146 -0.13 0.47 -15.59
N ASN A 147 0.94 0.11 -16.30
CA ASN A 147 1.36 0.79 -17.53
C ASN A 147 0.41 0.51 -18.70
N ILE A 148 -0.20 -0.67 -18.77
CA ILE A 148 -1.16 -0.99 -19.85
C ILE A 148 -2.61 -0.63 -19.52
N LYS A 149 -2.93 -0.19 -18.28
CA LYS A 149 -4.31 0.03 -17.82
C LYS A 149 -5.13 0.93 -18.75
N ASP A 150 -4.53 1.99 -19.30
CA ASP A 150 -5.24 2.94 -20.17
C ASP A 150 -5.65 2.31 -21.52
N ARG A 151 -4.89 1.29 -21.96
CA ARG A 151 -5.19 0.50 -23.16
C ARG A 151 -6.37 -0.45 -22.96
N LEU A 152 -6.74 -0.77 -21.73
CA LEU A 152 -7.87 -1.62 -21.37
C LEU A 152 -9.22 -0.83 -21.39
N PHE A 153 -9.16 0.51 -21.46
CA PHE A 153 -10.35 1.35 -21.49
C PHE A 153 -11.12 1.19 -22.80
N LYS A 154 -12.43 0.96 -22.70
CA LYS A 154 -13.37 0.71 -23.83
C LYS A 154 -12.98 -0.47 -24.72
N LYS A 155 -12.26 -1.46 -24.19
CA LYS A 155 -11.96 -2.71 -24.84
C LYS A 155 -13.05 -3.74 -24.51
N ASN A 156 -13.35 -4.61 -25.49
CA ASN A 156 -14.14 -5.81 -25.24
C ASN A 156 -13.32 -6.85 -24.49
N GLU A 157 -13.96 -7.94 -24.05
CA GLU A 157 -13.32 -8.95 -23.21
C GLU A 157 -12.14 -9.66 -23.90
N ASP A 158 -12.29 -10.04 -25.17
CA ASP A 158 -11.23 -10.70 -25.94
C ASP A 158 -10.00 -9.79 -26.07
N GLU A 159 -10.19 -8.52 -26.40
CA GLU A 159 -9.12 -7.52 -26.48
C GLU A 159 -8.43 -7.31 -25.12
N MET A 160 -9.19 -7.32 -24.01
CA MET A 160 -8.61 -7.22 -22.67
C MET A 160 -7.80 -8.45 -22.32
N VAL A 161 -8.30 -9.64 -22.62
CA VAL A 161 -7.57 -10.91 -22.41
C VAL A 161 -6.27 -10.91 -23.20
N ASP A 162 -6.29 -10.53 -24.48
CA ASP A 162 -5.07 -10.44 -25.32
C ASP A 162 -4.02 -9.50 -24.73
N LEU A 163 -4.43 -8.33 -24.21
CA LEU A 163 -3.52 -7.41 -23.53
C LEU A 163 -2.93 -8.01 -22.26
N LEU A 164 -3.74 -8.71 -21.47
CA LEU A 164 -3.28 -9.33 -20.22
C LEU A 164 -2.36 -10.53 -20.44
N THR A 165 -2.41 -11.22 -21.60
CA THR A 165 -1.46 -12.30 -21.93
C THR A 165 -0.02 -11.82 -22.13
N GLN A 166 0.20 -10.52 -22.32
CA GLN A 166 1.53 -9.90 -22.42
C GLN A 166 2.23 -9.73 -21.06
N LEU A 167 1.48 -9.93 -19.96
CA LEU A 167 2.01 -9.80 -18.60
C LEU A 167 2.78 -11.07 -18.19
N HIS A 168 3.56 -10.97 -17.11
CA HIS A 168 4.25 -12.11 -16.53
C HIS A 168 3.26 -13.21 -16.11
N PRO A 169 3.53 -14.51 -16.36
CA PRO A 169 2.60 -15.62 -16.09
C PRO A 169 2.05 -15.66 -14.65
N ALA A 170 2.88 -15.38 -13.65
CA ALA A 170 2.43 -15.35 -12.26
C ALA A 170 1.38 -14.27 -12.01
N LEU A 171 1.51 -13.10 -12.65
CA LEU A 171 0.51 -12.05 -12.56
C LEU A 171 -0.77 -12.42 -13.33
N GLN A 172 -0.65 -13.01 -14.53
CA GLN A 172 -1.79 -13.51 -15.29
C GLN A 172 -2.62 -14.52 -14.46
N ASN A 173 -1.94 -15.48 -13.82
CA ASN A 173 -2.61 -16.50 -12.99
C ASN A 173 -3.33 -15.85 -11.80
N PHE A 174 -2.70 -14.90 -11.13
CA PHE A 174 -3.35 -14.13 -10.06
C PHE A 174 -4.59 -13.37 -10.56
N LEU A 175 -4.49 -12.68 -11.71
CA LEU A 175 -5.61 -11.94 -12.28
C LEU A 175 -6.79 -12.85 -12.63
N LYS A 176 -6.53 -14.06 -13.13
CA LYS A 176 -7.55 -15.11 -13.37
C LYS A 176 -8.17 -15.58 -12.06
N GLU A 177 -7.36 -15.89 -11.03
CA GLU A 177 -7.87 -16.34 -9.72
C GLU A 177 -8.82 -15.33 -9.07
N VAL A 178 -8.56 -14.03 -9.24
CA VAL A 178 -9.40 -12.98 -8.66
C VAL A 178 -10.50 -12.47 -9.61
N ASN A 179 -10.75 -13.16 -10.73
CA ASN A 179 -11.74 -12.78 -11.75
C ASN A 179 -11.63 -11.30 -12.15
N PHE A 180 -10.38 -10.87 -12.46
CA PHE A 180 -10.12 -9.44 -12.67
C PHE A 180 -10.79 -8.88 -13.93
N ILE A 181 -11.12 -9.74 -14.90
CA ILE A 181 -11.92 -9.36 -16.10
C ILE A 181 -13.27 -8.77 -15.69
N ASP A 182 -13.96 -9.34 -14.71
CA ASP A 182 -15.23 -8.79 -14.20
C ASP A 182 -15.04 -7.37 -13.65
N SER A 183 -13.93 -7.15 -12.95
CA SER A 183 -13.57 -5.80 -12.46
C SER A 183 -13.30 -4.82 -13.60
N LEU A 184 -12.65 -5.26 -14.68
CA LEU A 184 -12.41 -4.44 -15.87
C LEU A 184 -13.71 -4.13 -16.63
N ASN A 185 -14.61 -5.10 -16.73
CA ASN A 185 -15.94 -4.92 -17.31
C ASN A 185 -16.74 -3.88 -16.49
N ASP A 186 -16.73 -3.97 -15.15
CA ASP A 186 -17.36 -2.95 -14.29
C ASP A 186 -16.74 -1.56 -14.52
N CYS A 187 -15.40 -1.48 -14.60
CA CYS A 187 -14.70 -0.23 -14.90
C CYS A 187 -15.15 0.38 -16.24
N ASN A 188 -15.22 -0.43 -17.29
CA ASN A 188 -15.61 0.01 -18.62
C ASN A 188 -17.09 0.43 -18.70
N ASN A 189 -17.99 -0.36 -18.14
CA ASN A 189 -19.42 -0.11 -18.16
C ASN A 189 -19.83 1.16 -17.38
N ASN A 190 -19.08 1.46 -16.32
CA ASN A 190 -19.41 2.55 -15.40
C ASN A 190 -18.48 3.78 -15.53
N SER A 191 -17.76 3.90 -16.66
CA SER A 191 -16.85 5.03 -16.88
C SER A 191 -17.10 5.70 -18.22
N SER A 192 -17.41 6.99 -18.18
CA SER A 192 -17.62 7.80 -19.39
C SER A 192 -16.32 8.25 -20.06
N ASN A 193 -15.22 8.31 -19.31
CA ASN A 193 -13.92 8.80 -19.77
C ASN A 193 -12.77 8.09 -19.04
N LEU A 194 -11.55 8.24 -19.56
CA LEU A 194 -10.35 7.60 -19.04
C LEU A 194 -10.06 7.97 -17.58
N ASN A 195 -10.34 9.20 -17.16
CA ASN A 195 -10.10 9.61 -15.77
C ASN A 195 -11.02 8.87 -14.78
N SER A 196 -12.31 8.74 -15.10
CA SER A 196 -13.26 7.96 -14.29
C SER A 196 -12.92 6.47 -14.30
N TYR A 197 -12.49 5.93 -15.45
CA TYR A 197 -12.00 4.57 -15.58
C TYR A 197 -10.76 4.32 -14.69
N THR A 198 -9.74 5.17 -14.76
CA THR A 198 -8.53 5.04 -13.96
C THR A 198 -8.81 5.04 -12.45
N LYS A 199 -9.74 5.89 -11.99
CA LYS A 199 -10.17 5.89 -10.58
C LYS A 199 -10.84 4.58 -10.19
N ARG A 200 -11.74 4.03 -11.02
CA ARG A 200 -12.39 2.73 -10.78
C ARG A 200 -11.39 1.59 -10.84
N PHE A 201 -10.46 1.60 -11.79
CA PHE A 201 -9.41 0.61 -11.91
C PHE A 201 -8.63 0.49 -10.59
N PHE A 202 -8.15 1.60 -10.03
CA PHE A 202 -7.43 1.60 -8.75
C PHE A 202 -8.34 1.42 -7.52
N HIS A 203 -9.65 1.57 -7.65
CA HIS A 203 -10.60 1.12 -6.64
C HIS A 203 -10.69 -0.41 -6.60
N HIS A 204 -10.77 -1.08 -7.74
CA HIS A 204 -10.77 -2.54 -7.85
C HIS A 204 -9.38 -3.14 -7.57
N PHE A 205 -8.31 -2.54 -8.12
CA PHE A 205 -6.93 -2.96 -7.87
C PHE A 205 -6.27 -2.06 -6.81
N ASN A 206 -6.82 -2.10 -5.61
CA ASN A 206 -6.40 -1.30 -4.47
C ASN A 206 -5.23 -1.95 -3.70
N THR A 207 -4.78 -1.31 -2.63
CA THR A 207 -3.68 -1.80 -1.79
C THR A 207 -3.92 -3.22 -1.26
N PHE A 208 -5.16 -3.58 -0.91
CA PHE A 208 -5.48 -4.96 -0.47
C PHE A 208 -5.26 -5.98 -1.58
N LYS A 209 -5.67 -5.65 -2.82
CA LYS A 209 -5.45 -6.50 -3.98
C LYS A 209 -3.94 -6.62 -4.29
N ILE A 210 -3.19 -5.53 -4.13
CA ILE A 210 -1.72 -5.55 -4.27
C ILE A 210 -1.09 -6.46 -3.22
N ILE A 211 -1.45 -6.35 -1.95
CA ILE A 211 -0.95 -7.23 -0.89
C ILE A 211 -1.32 -8.69 -1.16
N LYS A 212 -2.56 -8.94 -1.61
CA LYS A 212 -3.00 -10.30 -2.00
C LYS A 212 -2.13 -10.85 -3.14
N TYR A 213 -1.85 -10.04 -4.17
CA TYR A 213 -0.94 -10.41 -5.26
C TYR A 213 0.47 -10.72 -4.75
N LEU A 214 1.05 -9.83 -3.93
CA LEU A 214 2.40 -10.03 -3.40
C LEU A 214 2.50 -11.32 -2.57
N ASN A 215 1.51 -11.61 -1.74
CA ASN A 215 1.46 -12.86 -0.98
C ASN A 215 1.26 -14.09 -1.88
N TYR A 216 0.48 -13.96 -2.97
CA TYR A 216 0.23 -15.04 -3.92
C TYR A 216 1.50 -15.47 -4.66
N VAL A 217 2.37 -14.51 -5.01
CA VAL A 217 3.58 -14.78 -5.78
C VAL A 217 4.83 -15.02 -4.92
N HIS A 218 4.70 -14.98 -3.58
CA HIS A 218 5.79 -15.29 -2.65
C HIS A 218 5.44 -16.50 -1.77
N PRO A 219 6.42 -17.37 -1.47
CA PRO A 219 7.83 -17.31 -1.91
C PRO A 219 8.07 -17.86 -3.33
N SER A 220 7.05 -18.24 -4.08
CA SER A 220 7.19 -18.78 -5.43
C SER A 220 6.18 -18.13 -6.39
N PRO A 221 6.60 -17.67 -7.59
CA PRO A 221 7.94 -17.81 -8.16
C PRO A 221 8.97 -16.79 -7.66
N PHE A 222 8.58 -15.78 -6.86
CA PHE A 222 9.50 -14.76 -6.36
C PHE A 222 9.91 -15.07 -4.91
N LEU A 223 11.21 -15.11 -4.67
CA LEU A 223 11.74 -15.24 -3.31
C LEU A 223 11.64 -13.90 -2.58
N PHE A 224 11.44 -13.95 -1.25
CA PHE A 224 11.64 -12.77 -0.42
C PHE A 224 13.10 -12.30 -0.49
N GLU A 225 13.30 -10.99 -0.41
CA GLU A 225 14.61 -10.35 -0.34
C GLU A 225 14.89 -9.84 1.08
N THR A 226 16.14 -9.59 1.41
CA THR A 226 16.55 -8.86 2.62
C THR A 226 17.04 -7.48 2.23
N LEU A 227 16.65 -6.45 3.00
CA LEU A 227 17.20 -5.11 2.82
C LEU A 227 18.63 -5.07 3.36
N GLN A 228 19.54 -4.52 2.58
CA GLN A 228 20.92 -4.25 2.96
C GLN A 228 21.10 -2.79 3.30
#